data_2e46919bd8a44b38f4400784892b73a1
#
_entry.id   2e46919bd8a44b38f4400784892b73a1
#
_cell.length_a   1.000
_cell.length_b   1.000
_cell.length_c   1.000
_cell.angle_alpha   90.00
_cell.angle_beta   90.00
_cell.angle_gamma   90.00
#
_symmetry.space_group_name_H-M   'P 1'
#
loop_
_entity.id
_entity.type
_entity.pdbx_description
1 polymer ?
#
loop_
_entity_poly.entity_id
_entity_poly.type
_entity_poly.pdbx_seq_one_letter_code
_entity_poly.pdbx_strand_id
1 'polypeptide(L)'
;SGMFTMNNIVKDSFAIDYLMPTDETADAVEIEYYDERIWQWKTVMCQMPDSLAEEPVSVKLLGVTNREQAWREGIYMAACNRYRRRMISLTTEMEGFIPTIGDLCYISHDMPQWGQSSVVKAYDADTNTLTLSEKMTWQDGQTHQIALRRRDGTPFGPVVVTKGDTDYQVVMDPDVALDFPISTGMEMEPTYCTFGWLETWTQPARVLSCKPSGMYKVAIELVGEDDAVHLADQGIYPEETVRSQLPGEVTRPVITGLIVRSMPG
;
A
#
# COMPACT_ATOMS: atom_id res chain seq x y z
N SER A 1 -0.89 5.45 11.49
CA SER A 1 -1.97 4.60 10.93
C SER A 1 -3.31 4.99 11.53
N GLY A 2 -4.37 4.91 10.75
CA GLY A 2 -5.74 5.26 11.15
C GLY A 2 -6.73 4.14 10.85
N MET A 3 -7.93 4.22 11.42
CA MET A 3 -9.01 3.29 11.15
C MET A 3 -10.31 4.06 10.87
N PHE A 4 -10.90 3.82 9.72
CA PHE A 4 -12.16 4.42 9.29
C PHE A 4 -13.22 3.33 9.15
N THR A 5 -14.35 3.54 9.81
CA THR A 5 -15.50 2.63 9.81
C THR A 5 -16.76 3.39 9.39
N MET A 6 -17.83 2.71 9.09
CA MET A 6 -19.11 3.37 8.78
C MET A 6 -19.57 4.37 9.84
N ASN A 7 -19.13 4.21 11.09
CA ASN A 7 -19.56 5.07 12.18
C ASN A 7 -18.86 6.44 12.18
N ASN A 8 -17.72 6.57 11.53
CA ASN A 8 -16.96 7.82 11.41
C ASN A 8 -16.75 8.31 9.97
N ILE A 9 -17.34 7.62 9.00
CA ILE A 9 -17.46 8.10 7.62
C ILE A 9 -18.77 8.84 7.47
N VAL A 10 -18.73 10.04 6.91
CA VAL A 10 -19.94 10.82 6.63
C VAL A 10 -20.82 10.06 5.65
N LYS A 11 -22.10 9.95 5.97
CA LYS A 11 -23.07 9.25 5.12
C LYS A 11 -23.03 9.75 3.67
N ASP A 12 -23.11 8.83 2.72
CA ASP A 12 -23.11 9.07 1.28
C ASP A 12 -21.84 9.73 0.72
N SER A 13 -20.72 9.73 1.48
CA SER A 13 -19.44 10.28 1.04
C SER A 13 -18.43 9.23 0.61
N PHE A 14 -18.71 7.96 0.79
CA PHE A 14 -17.80 6.87 0.46
C PHE A 14 -17.93 6.49 -1.02
N ALA A 15 -16.82 6.46 -1.73
CA ALA A 15 -16.76 5.98 -3.11
C ALA A 15 -15.50 5.16 -3.36
N ILE A 16 -15.60 4.19 -4.25
CA ILE A 16 -14.50 3.34 -4.71
C ILE A 16 -14.48 3.39 -6.23
N ASP A 17 -13.31 3.75 -6.75
CA ASP A 17 -13.02 3.71 -8.18
C ASP A 17 -11.93 2.67 -8.45
N TYR A 18 -12.21 1.76 -9.39
CA TYR A 18 -11.24 0.75 -9.81
C TYR A 18 -10.57 1.20 -11.12
N LEU A 19 -9.26 1.43 -11.07
CA LEU A 19 -8.45 1.71 -12.25
C LEU A 19 -8.25 0.40 -13.04
N MET A 20 -9.12 0.17 -14.02
CA MET A 20 -9.00 -1.00 -14.87
C MET A 20 -7.79 -0.88 -15.80
N PRO A 21 -7.03 -1.98 -16.04
CA PRO A 21 -5.98 -1.98 -17.05
C PRO A 21 -6.60 -1.77 -18.43
N THR A 22 -5.99 -0.92 -19.22
CA THR A 22 -6.28 -0.70 -20.63
C THR A 22 -5.01 -0.97 -21.45
N ASP A 23 -5.12 -1.04 -22.76
CA ASP A 23 -3.97 -1.23 -23.65
C ASP A 23 -2.94 -0.09 -23.53
N GLU A 24 -3.35 1.09 -23.02
CA GLU A 24 -2.48 2.25 -22.76
C GLU A 24 -1.92 2.26 -21.33
N THR A 25 -2.25 1.25 -20.50
CA THR A 25 -1.75 1.20 -19.13
C THR A 25 -0.30 0.73 -19.13
N ALA A 26 0.58 1.55 -18.56
CA ALA A 26 2.00 1.20 -18.42
C ALA A 26 2.18 -0.14 -17.72
N ASP A 27 2.84 -1.08 -18.38
CA ASP A 27 3.13 -2.42 -17.89
C ASP A 27 4.57 -2.56 -17.37
N ALA A 28 5.41 -1.55 -17.62
CA ALA A 28 6.80 -1.46 -17.17
C ALA A 28 7.20 0.01 -16.90
N VAL A 29 8.30 0.19 -16.20
CA VAL A 29 8.88 1.51 -15.94
C VAL A 29 10.32 1.53 -16.42
N GLU A 30 10.66 2.47 -17.31
CA GLU A 30 12.03 2.74 -17.72
C GLU A 30 12.58 3.89 -16.89
N ILE A 31 13.57 3.59 -16.05
CA ILE A 31 14.19 4.59 -15.18
C ILE A 31 15.44 5.17 -15.84
N GLU A 32 15.47 6.49 -16.03
CA GLU A 32 16.66 7.24 -16.41
C GLU A 32 17.37 7.72 -15.13
N TYR A 33 18.63 7.34 -14.98
CA TYR A 33 19.48 7.71 -13.84
C TYR A 33 20.87 8.11 -14.29
N TYR A 34 21.64 8.81 -13.42
CA TYR A 34 23.00 9.24 -13.72
C TYR A 34 24.00 8.22 -13.18
N ASP A 35 24.65 7.46 -14.06
CA ASP A 35 25.59 6.40 -13.66
C ASP A 35 26.94 7.00 -13.19
N GLU A 36 27.28 6.81 -11.91
CA GLU A 36 28.49 7.33 -11.28
C GLU A 36 29.78 6.72 -11.82
N ARG A 37 29.71 5.53 -12.46
CA ARG A 37 30.88 4.82 -12.99
C ARG A 37 31.38 5.42 -14.29
N ILE A 38 30.43 5.85 -15.14
CA ILE A 38 30.73 6.38 -16.46
C ILE A 38 30.39 7.86 -16.64
N TRP A 39 29.80 8.48 -15.61
CA TRP A 39 29.42 9.90 -15.60
C TRP A 39 28.48 10.28 -16.76
N GLN A 40 27.52 9.42 -17.03
CA GLN A 40 26.53 9.61 -18.11
C GLN A 40 25.14 9.16 -17.66
N TRP A 41 24.13 9.68 -18.32
CA TRP A 41 22.76 9.19 -18.17
C TRP A 41 22.62 7.81 -18.79
N LYS A 42 22.01 6.92 -18.02
CA LYS A 42 21.63 5.55 -18.46
C LYS A 42 20.19 5.26 -18.14
N THR A 43 19.63 4.28 -18.79
CA THR A 43 18.30 3.75 -18.49
C THR A 43 18.37 2.33 -17.96
N VAL A 44 17.43 1.97 -17.12
CA VAL A 44 17.17 0.59 -16.69
C VAL A 44 15.70 0.28 -16.81
N MET A 45 15.39 -0.84 -17.46
CA MET A 45 14.02 -1.34 -17.60
C MET A 45 13.62 -2.10 -16.34
N CYS A 46 12.48 -1.73 -15.77
CA CYS A 46 11.89 -2.31 -14.57
C CYS A 46 10.53 -2.88 -14.92
N GLN A 47 10.43 -4.18 -15.01
CA GLN A 47 9.20 -4.88 -15.36
C GLN A 47 8.89 -6.00 -14.38
N MET A 48 7.62 -6.24 -14.14
CA MET A 48 7.18 -7.39 -13.36
C MET A 48 7.43 -8.70 -14.14
N PRO A 49 7.60 -9.85 -13.46
CA PRO A 49 7.96 -11.12 -14.12
C PRO A 49 7.03 -11.57 -15.24
N ASP A 50 5.79 -11.12 -15.22
CA ASP A 50 4.73 -11.44 -16.18
C ASP A 50 4.40 -10.28 -17.15
N SER A 51 5.14 -9.18 -17.09
CA SER A 51 5.01 -8.06 -18.01
C SER A 51 5.85 -8.30 -19.27
N LEU A 52 5.31 -7.91 -20.41
CA LEU A 52 6.03 -7.93 -21.70
C LEU A 52 6.78 -6.63 -21.99
N ALA A 53 6.60 -5.60 -21.17
CA ALA A 53 7.15 -4.24 -21.31
C ALA A 53 6.83 -3.64 -22.71
N GLU A 54 5.57 -3.79 -23.14
CA GLU A 54 5.11 -3.26 -24.44
C GLU A 54 4.87 -1.76 -24.37
N GLU A 55 4.37 -1.25 -23.22
CA GLU A 55 4.06 0.16 -22.97
C GLU A 55 4.80 0.70 -21.73
N PRO A 56 6.15 0.85 -21.78
CA PRO A 56 6.91 1.35 -20.65
C PRO A 56 6.73 2.85 -20.47
N VAL A 57 6.55 3.30 -19.25
CA VAL A 57 6.61 4.72 -18.86
C VAL A 57 8.02 5.09 -18.46
N SER A 58 8.58 6.15 -19.08
CA SER A 58 9.91 6.67 -18.73
C SER A 58 9.83 7.65 -17.55
N VAL A 59 10.64 7.42 -16.54
CA VAL A 59 10.77 8.26 -15.35
C VAL A 59 12.23 8.62 -15.11
N LYS A 60 12.52 9.91 -14.95
CA LYS A 60 13.87 10.40 -14.64
C LYS A 60 14.04 10.60 -13.15
N LEU A 61 14.97 9.87 -12.56
CA LEU A 61 15.32 10.00 -11.14
C LEU A 61 16.54 10.91 -10.96
N LEU A 62 16.30 12.07 -10.34
CA LEU A 62 17.37 13.00 -9.97
C LEU A 62 18.04 12.55 -8.66
N GLY A 63 19.38 12.53 -8.65
CA GLY A 63 20.16 12.17 -7.45
C GLY A 63 20.37 10.66 -7.25
N VAL A 64 19.83 9.81 -8.09
CA VAL A 64 20.12 8.37 -8.12
C VAL A 64 21.31 8.15 -9.05
N THR A 65 22.40 7.58 -8.50
CA THR A 65 23.65 7.33 -9.24
C THR A 65 23.99 5.86 -9.37
N ASN A 66 23.30 5.02 -8.61
CA ASN A 66 23.49 3.58 -8.59
C ASN A 66 22.38 2.87 -9.39
N ARG A 67 22.76 1.98 -10.29
CA ARG A 67 21.84 1.21 -11.12
C ARG A 67 20.93 0.29 -10.32
N GLU A 68 21.44 -0.33 -9.25
CA GLU A 68 20.61 -1.20 -8.39
C GLU A 68 19.52 -0.41 -7.66
N GLN A 69 19.86 0.77 -7.14
CA GLN A 69 18.88 1.67 -6.53
C GLN A 69 17.83 2.11 -7.57
N ALA A 70 18.25 2.52 -8.77
CA ALA A 70 17.36 2.91 -9.85
C ALA A 70 16.37 1.77 -10.20
N TRP A 71 16.88 0.53 -10.27
CA TRP A 71 16.04 -0.63 -10.53
C TRP A 71 15.03 -0.90 -9.40
N ARG A 72 15.45 -0.83 -8.13
CA ARG A 72 14.56 -1.04 -6.98
C ARG A 72 13.44 -0.02 -6.94
N GLU A 73 13.74 1.25 -7.16
CA GLU A 73 12.73 2.30 -7.26
C GLU A 73 11.77 2.06 -8.44
N GLY A 74 12.31 1.69 -9.60
CA GLY A 74 11.49 1.43 -10.77
C GLY A 74 10.60 0.21 -10.64
N ILE A 75 11.08 -0.89 -10.06
CA ILE A 75 10.26 -2.09 -9.85
C ILE A 75 9.17 -1.84 -8.79
N TYR A 76 9.46 -1.03 -7.76
CA TYR A 76 8.47 -0.57 -6.82
C TYR A 76 7.37 0.26 -7.50
N MET A 77 7.73 1.18 -8.41
CA MET A 77 6.77 1.96 -9.19
C MET A 77 5.90 1.06 -10.07
N ALA A 78 6.49 0.08 -10.76
CA ALA A 78 5.77 -0.89 -11.58
C ALA A 78 4.79 -1.72 -10.74
N ALA A 79 5.21 -2.17 -9.56
CA ALA A 79 4.36 -2.88 -8.62
C ALA A 79 3.21 -2.01 -8.08
N CYS A 80 3.47 -0.74 -7.76
CA CYS A 80 2.42 0.21 -7.38
C CYS A 80 1.37 0.36 -8.48
N ASN A 81 1.80 0.52 -9.73
CA ASN A 81 0.89 0.63 -10.87
C ASN A 81 0.04 -0.63 -11.07
N ARG A 82 0.57 -1.79 -10.74
CA ARG A 82 -0.13 -3.06 -10.88
C ARG A 82 -1.10 -3.36 -9.74
N TYR A 83 -0.68 -3.17 -8.49
CA TYR A 83 -1.42 -3.64 -7.31
C TYR A 83 -2.28 -2.56 -6.65
N ARG A 84 -1.89 -1.27 -6.74
CA ARG A 84 -2.63 -0.15 -6.15
C ARG A 84 -3.64 0.45 -7.10
N ARG A 85 -4.65 -0.33 -7.49
CA ARG A 85 -5.65 0.07 -8.50
C ARG A 85 -7.00 0.47 -7.91
N ARG A 86 -7.16 0.42 -6.60
CA ARG A 86 -8.38 0.84 -5.92
C ARG A 86 -8.17 2.23 -5.35
N MET A 87 -8.88 3.20 -5.90
CA MET A 87 -8.95 4.55 -5.36
C MET A 87 -10.17 4.65 -4.48
N ILE A 88 -9.98 5.11 -3.25
CA ILE A 88 -11.04 5.22 -2.25
C ILE A 88 -11.13 6.69 -1.85
N SER A 89 -12.33 7.24 -1.89
CA SER A 89 -12.61 8.58 -1.40
C SER A 89 -13.67 8.52 -0.32
N LEU A 90 -13.47 9.26 0.75
CA LEU A 90 -14.39 9.37 1.86
C LEU A 90 -14.26 10.74 2.54
N THR A 91 -15.28 11.11 3.28
CA THR A 91 -15.28 12.29 4.13
C THR A 91 -15.49 11.86 5.58
N THR A 92 -14.70 12.42 6.48
CA THR A 92 -14.85 12.23 7.93
C THR A 92 -15.00 13.58 8.62
N GLU A 93 -15.21 13.58 9.93
CA GLU A 93 -15.09 14.77 10.74
C GLU A 93 -13.60 15.16 10.92
N MET A 94 -13.29 16.04 11.86
CA MET A 94 -11.94 16.60 12.09
C MET A 94 -10.87 15.53 12.36
N GLU A 95 -11.25 14.34 12.76
CA GLU A 95 -10.35 13.19 12.94
C GLU A 95 -9.64 12.77 11.65
N GLY A 96 -10.18 13.16 10.50
CA GLY A 96 -9.53 12.95 9.20
C GLY A 96 -8.18 13.66 9.05
N PHE A 97 -7.81 14.56 9.94
CA PHE A 97 -6.48 15.18 9.99
C PHE A 97 -5.46 14.41 10.84
N ILE A 98 -5.87 13.35 11.55
CA ILE A 98 -4.94 12.53 12.33
C ILE A 98 -3.94 11.82 11.43
N PRO A 99 -4.34 11.08 10.38
CA PRO A 99 -3.39 10.48 9.46
C PRO A 99 -2.80 11.53 8.52
N THR A 100 -1.55 11.32 8.17
CA THR A 100 -0.82 12.15 7.20
C THR A 100 -0.68 11.43 5.86
N ILE A 101 -0.27 12.16 4.82
CA ILE A 101 0.00 11.57 3.49
C ILE A 101 1.03 10.45 3.61
N GLY A 102 0.73 9.30 3.02
CA GLY A 102 1.56 8.09 3.07
C GLY A 102 1.24 7.15 4.23
N ASP A 103 0.46 7.57 5.23
CA ASP A 103 0.04 6.70 6.33
C ASP A 103 -0.85 5.56 5.86
N LEU A 104 -0.64 4.39 6.47
CA LEU A 104 -1.51 3.23 6.28
C LEU A 104 -2.76 3.39 7.15
N CYS A 105 -3.93 3.28 6.53
CA CYS A 105 -5.22 3.28 7.19
C CYS A 105 -5.99 2.00 6.87
N TYR A 106 -6.86 1.60 7.78
CA TYR A 106 -7.74 0.46 7.61
C TYR A 106 -9.17 0.95 7.45
N ILE A 107 -9.84 0.49 6.39
CA ILE A 107 -11.19 0.93 6.04
C ILE A 107 -12.13 -0.25 6.17
N SER A 108 -13.22 -0.04 6.90
CA SER A 108 -14.33 -0.98 7.01
C SER A 108 -15.61 -0.30 6.55
N HIS A 109 -16.25 -0.88 5.55
CA HIS A 109 -17.52 -0.36 5.01
C HIS A 109 -18.36 -1.52 4.49
N ASP A 110 -19.68 -1.45 4.69
CA ASP A 110 -20.63 -2.50 4.34
C ASP A 110 -20.87 -2.63 2.83
N MET A 111 -20.81 -1.51 2.10
CA MET A 111 -21.05 -1.51 0.65
C MET A 111 -20.15 -2.49 -0.11
N PRO A 112 -18.80 -2.51 0.13
CA PRO A 112 -17.93 -3.51 -0.46
C PRO A 112 -17.78 -4.78 0.40
N GLN A 113 -18.53 -4.90 1.50
CA GLN A 113 -18.44 -5.99 2.47
C GLN A 113 -17.03 -6.14 3.11
N TRP A 114 -16.38 -5.02 3.37
CA TRP A 114 -15.10 -4.97 4.08
C TRP A 114 -15.30 -4.90 5.58
N GLY A 115 -15.61 -6.04 6.18
CA GLY A 115 -15.93 -6.16 7.58
C GLY A 115 -17.31 -5.62 7.93
N GLN A 116 -17.72 -5.86 9.17
CA GLN A 116 -18.96 -5.37 9.74
C GLN A 116 -18.61 -4.37 10.84
N SER A 117 -19.03 -3.13 10.68
CA SER A 117 -18.78 -2.07 11.66
C SER A 117 -19.78 -2.10 12.80
N SER A 118 -19.32 -1.86 14.01
CA SER A 118 -20.18 -1.80 15.19
C SER A 118 -19.57 -0.87 16.27
N VAL A 119 -20.32 -0.67 17.33
CA VAL A 119 -19.94 0.13 18.49
C VAL A 119 -19.97 -0.72 19.75
N VAL A 120 -18.97 -0.58 20.60
CA VAL A 120 -18.96 -1.30 21.88
C VAL A 120 -19.96 -0.66 22.85
N LYS A 121 -20.90 -1.45 23.34
CA LYS A 121 -21.91 -1.05 24.32
C LYS A 121 -21.58 -1.45 25.74
N ALA A 122 -20.87 -2.57 25.92
CA ALA A 122 -20.40 -3.03 27.22
C ALA A 122 -19.12 -3.87 27.02
N TYR A 123 -18.30 -3.87 28.05
CA TYR A 123 -17.11 -4.73 28.14
C TYR A 123 -17.04 -5.37 29.52
N ASP A 124 -16.94 -6.67 29.53
CA ASP A 124 -16.70 -7.45 30.73
C ASP A 124 -15.22 -7.91 30.72
N ALA A 125 -14.45 -7.36 31.67
CA ALA A 125 -13.02 -7.65 31.75
C ALA A 125 -12.72 -9.03 32.35
N ASP A 126 -13.65 -9.61 33.11
CA ASP A 126 -13.44 -10.93 33.77
C ASP A 126 -13.55 -12.05 32.72
N THR A 127 -14.43 -11.89 31.76
CA THR A 127 -14.67 -12.86 30.64
C THR A 127 -14.09 -12.45 29.32
N ASN A 128 -13.46 -11.27 29.24
CA ASN A 128 -12.94 -10.64 28.04
C ASN A 128 -14.00 -10.53 26.92
N THR A 129 -15.26 -10.25 27.32
CA THR A 129 -16.43 -10.23 26.43
C THR A 129 -16.84 -8.80 26.10
N LEU A 130 -16.96 -8.53 24.79
CA LEU A 130 -17.52 -7.28 24.25
C LEU A 130 -18.97 -7.50 23.87
N THR A 131 -19.86 -6.58 24.26
CA THR A 131 -21.24 -6.48 23.76
C THR A 131 -21.29 -5.34 22.76
N LEU A 132 -21.75 -5.65 21.55
CA LEU A 132 -21.75 -4.75 20.41
C LEU A 132 -23.17 -4.19 20.12
N SER A 133 -23.26 -3.07 19.41
CA SER A 133 -24.52 -2.45 19.02
C SER A 133 -25.26 -3.21 17.93
N GLU A 134 -24.50 -3.89 17.06
CA GLU A 134 -25.04 -4.60 15.90
C GLU A 134 -24.88 -6.11 16.08
N LYS A 135 -25.80 -6.86 15.46
CA LYS A 135 -25.72 -8.31 15.41
C LYS A 135 -24.58 -8.73 14.47
N MET A 136 -23.64 -9.55 15.00
CA MET A 136 -22.51 -10.05 14.20
C MET A 136 -22.92 -11.25 13.34
N THR A 137 -22.41 -11.24 12.12
CA THR A 137 -22.65 -12.32 11.15
C THR A 137 -21.49 -13.33 11.25
N TRP A 138 -21.80 -14.50 11.79
CA TRP A 138 -20.82 -15.58 11.95
C TRP A 138 -20.89 -16.53 10.76
N GLN A 139 -19.74 -16.95 10.26
CA GLN A 139 -19.62 -17.97 9.23
C GLN A 139 -19.00 -19.24 9.79
N ASP A 140 -19.65 -20.37 9.57
CA ASP A 140 -19.19 -21.66 10.06
C ASP A 140 -17.84 -22.05 9.42
N GLY A 141 -16.91 -22.50 10.24
CA GLY A 141 -15.59 -22.94 9.78
C GLY A 141 -14.58 -21.82 9.50
N GLN A 142 -14.96 -20.54 9.70
CA GLN A 142 -14.07 -19.42 9.54
C GLN A 142 -13.56 -18.88 10.88
N THR A 143 -12.31 -18.44 10.90
CA THR A 143 -11.75 -17.72 12.04
C THR A 143 -12.16 -16.26 11.96
N HIS A 144 -12.89 -15.79 12.96
CA HIS A 144 -13.34 -14.40 13.04
C HIS A 144 -12.39 -13.56 13.86
N GLN A 145 -12.30 -12.30 13.49
CA GLN A 145 -11.45 -11.32 14.14
C GLN A 145 -12.21 -10.02 14.39
N ILE A 146 -11.80 -9.30 15.41
CA ILE A 146 -12.26 -7.95 15.71
C ILE A 146 -11.07 -7.02 15.84
N ALA A 147 -11.22 -5.81 15.34
CA ALA A 147 -10.32 -4.72 15.65
C ALA A 147 -11.09 -3.58 16.29
N LEU A 148 -10.47 -2.96 17.28
CA LEU A 148 -11.03 -1.84 18.02
C LEU A 148 -10.28 -0.57 17.64
N ARG A 149 -10.99 0.56 17.58
CA ARG A 149 -10.38 1.86 17.31
C ARG A 149 -10.01 2.52 18.63
N ARG A 150 -8.74 2.81 18.81
CA ARG A 150 -8.27 3.62 19.95
C ARG A 150 -8.72 5.08 19.78
N ARG A 151 -8.66 5.83 20.86
CA ARG A 151 -9.03 7.24 20.88
C ARG A 151 -8.18 8.13 19.96
N ASP A 152 -6.92 7.75 19.74
CA ASP A 152 -6.00 8.43 18.82
C ASP A 152 -6.25 8.08 17.34
N GLY A 153 -7.28 7.29 17.05
CA GLY A 153 -7.63 6.83 15.70
C GLY A 153 -6.90 5.58 15.25
N THR A 154 -5.93 5.08 16.02
CA THR A 154 -5.18 3.88 15.65
C THR A 154 -5.96 2.59 15.90
N PRO A 155 -5.75 1.53 15.13
CA PRO A 155 -6.37 0.23 15.36
C PRO A 155 -5.67 -0.51 16.52
N PHE A 156 -6.44 -1.25 17.30
CA PHE A 156 -6.00 -2.32 18.20
C PHE A 156 -6.45 -3.65 17.61
N GLY A 157 -5.57 -4.59 17.48
CA GLY A 157 -5.84 -5.87 16.82
C GLY A 157 -5.30 -5.91 15.38
N PRO A 158 -5.78 -6.83 14.52
CA PRO A 158 -6.94 -7.70 14.71
C PRO A 158 -6.72 -8.78 15.80
N VAL A 159 -7.75 -9.05 16.57
CA VAL A 159 -7.77 -10.06 17.64
C VAL A 159 -8.74 -11.17 17.26
N VAL A 160 -8.34 -12.43 17.41
CA VAL A 160 -9.22 -13.57 17.18
C VAL A 160 -10.32 -13.57 18.23
N VAL A 161 -11.55 -13.81 17.78
CA VAL A 161 -12.74 -13.83 18.64
C VAL A 161 -13.60 -15.05 18.41
N THR A 162 -14.30 -15.44 19.44
CA THR A 162 -15.32 -16.47 19.44
C THR A 162 -16.68 -15.86 19.74
N LYS A 163 -17.73 -16.57 19.39
CA LYS A 163 -19.09 -16.15 19.66
C LYS A 163 -19.40 -16.25 21.16
N GLY A 164 -19.99 -15.20 21.72
CA GLY A 164 -20.53 -15.23 23.08
C GLY A 164 -21.93 -15.86 23.14
N ASP A 165 -22.64 -15.62 24.25
CA ASP A 165 -23.97 -16.17 24.48
C ASP A 165 -25.04 -15.67 23.53
N THR A 166 -24.83 -14.50 22.95
CA THR A 166 -25.74 -13.87 21.98
C THR A 166 -25.01 -13.47 20.71
N ASP A 167 -25.75 -13.21 19.62
CA ASP A 167 -25.17 -12.73 18.36
C ASP A 167 -24.56 -11.31 18.45
N TYR A 168 -24.80 -10.60 19.55
CA TYR A 168 -24.23 -9.28 19.84
C TYR A 168 -22.97 -9.35 20.68
N GLN A 169 -22.56 -10.54 21.12
CA GLN A 169 -21.42 -10.73 21.99
C GLN A 169 -20.29 -11.44 21.27
N VAL A 170 -19.10 -10.90 21.46
CA VAL A 170 -17.85 -11.48 20.99
C VAL A 170 -16.90 -11.64 22.18
N VAL A 171 -16.28 -12.80 22.30
CA VAL A 171 -15.30 -13.11 23.33
C VAL A 171 -13.93 -13.05 22.68
N MET A 172 -13.09 -12.13 23.16
CA MET A 172 -11.70 -12.03 22.70
C MET A 172 -10.86 -13.14 23.32
N ASP A 173 -9.75 -13.48 22.64
CA ASP A 173 -8.78 -14.42 23.17
C ASP A 173 -8.35 -14.01 24.60
N PRO A 174 -8.40 -14.91 25.59
CA PRO A 174 -8.06 -14.59 26.99
C PRO A 174 -6.63 -14.09 27.19
N ASP A 175 -5.70 -14.44 26.31
CA ASP A 175 -4.31 -13.99 26.37
C ASP A 175 -4.13 -12.54 25.87
N VAL A 176 -5.17 -11.94 25.30
CA VAL A 176 -5.14 -10.56 24.81
C VAL A 176 -5.59 -9.60 25.88
N ALA A 177 -4.67 -8.76 26.33
CA ALA A 177 -4.96 -7.65 27.23
C ALA A 177 -5.19 -6.35 26.45
N LEU A 178 -6.26 -5.62 26.77
CA LEU A 178 -6.49 -4.29 26.23
C LEU A 178 -5.49 -3.29 26.83
N ASP A 179 -4.87 -2.50 25.97
CA ASP A 179 -3.89 -1.45 26.35
C ASP A 179 -4.53 -0.06 26.50
N PHE A 180 -5.85 0.03 26.36
CA PHE A 180 -6.63 1.26 26.48
C PHE A 180 -8.02 0.99 27.09
N PRO A 181 -8.65 2.01 27.70
CA PRO A 181 -9.99 1.87 28.27
C PRO A 181 -11.06 1.87 27.17
N ILE A 182 -12.01 0.94 27.27
CA ILE A 182 -13.20 0.91 26.42
C ILE A 182 -14.17 2.01 26.84
N SER A 183 -14.64 2.80 25.88
CA SER A 183 -15.75 3.75 26.08
C SER A 183 -17.06 3.17 25.55
N THR A 184 -18.10 3.25 26.35
CA THR A 184 -19.46 2.78 26.00
C THR A 184 -20.38 3.90 25.51
N GLY A 185 -19.87 5.12 25.42
CA GLY A 185 -20.60 6.27 24.90
C GLY A 185 -21.38 7.09 25.92
N MET A 186 -21.18 6.85 27.25
CA MET A 186 -21.86 7.66 28.28
C MET A 186 -21.20 9.02 28.53
N GLU A 187 -19.87 9.06 28.56
CA GLU A 187 -19.10 10.28 28.88
C GLU A 187 -18.26 10.75 27.69
N MET A 188 -17.94 9.85 26.79
CA MET A 188 -17.08 10.08 25.62
C MET A 188 -17.65 9.32 24.41
N GLU A 189 -17.12 9.63 23.23
CA GLU A 189 -17.38 8.87 22.03
C GLU A 189 -17.16 7.36 22.27
N PRO A 190 -18.10 6.50 21.87
CA PRO A 190 -17.98 5.07 22.11
C PRO A 190 -16.85 4.46 21.29
N THR A 191 -16.29 3.38 21.79
CA THR A 191 -15.26 2.63 21.06
C THR A 191 -15.85 1.97 19.80
N TYR A 192 -15.37 2.36 18.62
CA TYR A 192 -15.74 1.74 17.37
C TYR A 192 -14.97 0.44 17.16
N CYS A 193 -15.61 -0.50 16.50
CA CYS A 193 -14.98 -1.76 16.13
C CYS A 193 -15.36 -2.18 14.71
N THR A 194 -14.54 -3.05 14.15
CA THR A 194 -14.85 -3.77 12.93
C THR A 194 -14.65 -5.26 13.17
N PHE A 195 -15.56 -6.05 12.64
CA PHE A 195 -15.63 -7.50 12.78
C PHE A 195 -15.64 -8.15 11.41
N GLY A 196 -14.95 -9.26 11.25
CA GLY A 196 -14.92 -10.01 10.00
C GLY A 196 -14.09 -11.28 10.13
N TRP A 197 -14.00 -12.04 9.05
CA TRP A 197 -13.10 -13.19 8.98
C TRP A 197 -11.77 -12.79 8.33
N LEU A 198 -10.76 -13.63 8.47
CA LEU A 198 -9.33 -13.38 8.33
C LEU A 198 -8.86 -12.48 7.17
N GLU A 199 -9.54 -12.50 6.02
CA GLU A 199 -9.11 -11.75 4.82
C GLU A 199 -10.03 -10.56 4.48
N THR A 200 -11.17 -10.40 5.16
CA THR A 200 -12.21 -9.43 4.77
C THR A 200 -12.63 -8.47 5.90
N TRP A 201 -11.91 -8.44 7.01
CA TRP A 201 -12.27 -7.61 8.16
C TRP A 201 -12.08 -6.11 7.90
N THR A 202 -11.10 -5.73 7.10
CA THR A 202 -10.86 -4.35 6.63
C THR A 202 -10.12 -4.35 5.31
N GLN A 203 -10.14 -3.21 4.63
CA GLN A 203 -9.28 -2.94 3.49
C GLN A 203 -8.14 -2.01 3.92
N PRO A 204 -6.87 -2.45 3.83
CA PRO A 204 -5.75 -1.57 4.01
C PRO A 204 -5.66 -0.58 2.84
N ALA A 205 -5.41 0.68 3.15
CA ALA A 205 -5.27 1.74 2.16
C ALA A 205 -4.28 2.80 2.65
N ARG A 206 -3.60 3.44 1.73
CA ARG A 206 -2.61 4.48 2.01
C ARG A 206 -3.16 5.85 1.64
N VAL A 207 -2.98 6.80 2.53
CA VAL A 207 -3.48 8.17 2.34
C VAL A 207 -2.70 8.88 1.23
N LEU A 208 -3.43 9.39 0.24
CA LEU A 208 -2.89 10.21 -0.85
C LEU A 208 -3.08 11.70 -0.57
N SER A 209 -4.24 12.08 -0.06
CA SER A 209 -4.53 13.47 0.26
C SER A 209 -5.54 13.60 1.39
N CYS A 210 -5.39 14.67 2.20
CA CYS A 210 -6.35 15.09 3.21
C CYS A 210 -6.64 16.57 2.97
N LYS A 211 -7.90 16.92 2.71
CA LYS A 211 -8.32 18.29 2.39
C LYS A 211 -9.51 18.70 3.24
N PRO A 212 -9.55 19.94 3.77
CA PRO A 212 -10.75 20.46 4.41
C PRO A 212 -11.94 20.42 3.44
N SER A 213 -13.10 19.96 3.91
CA SER A 213 -14.34 19.88 3.12
C SER A 213 -15.47 20.51 3.89
N GLY A 214 -15.57 21.83 3.85
CA GLY A 214 -16.55 22.60 4.63
C GLY A 214 -16.16 22.77 6.09
N MET A 215 -17.15 23.06 6.94
CA MET A 215 -16.95 23.25 8.38
C MET A 215 -16.90 21.90 9.09
N TYR A 216 -15.82 21.64 9.82
CA TYR A 216 -15.61 20.42 10.62
C TYR A 216 -15.54 19.09 9.84
N LYS A 217 -15.30 19.11 8.52
CA LYS A 217 -15.17 17.91 7.70
C LYS A 217 -13.86 17.88 6.94
N VAL A 218 -13.38 16.66 6.69
CA VAL A 218 -12.14 16.37 5.96
C VAL A 218 -12.43 15.36 4.88
N ALA A 219 -12.14 15.71 3.64
CA ALA A 219 -12.14 14.78 2.52
C ALA A 219 -10.77 14.09 2.45
N ILE A 220 -10.79 12.78 2.38
CA ILE A 220 -9.61 11.93 2.33
C ILE A 220 -9.66 11.09 1.05
N GLU A 221 -8.57 11.10 0.32
CA GLU A 221 -8.34 10.23 -0.82
C GLU A 221 -7.28 9.19 -0.44
N LEU A 222 -7.56 7.92 -0.70
CA LEU A 222 -6.69 6.81 -0.38
C LEU A 222 -6.53 5.90 -1.59
N VAL A 223 -5.45 5.15 -1.61
CA VAL A 223 -5.22 4.07 -2.57
C VAL A 223 -5.12 2.74 -1.82
N GLY A 224 -5.75 1.70 -2.35
CA GLY A 224 -5.68 0.37 -1.76
C GLY A 224 -4.23 -0.10 -1.63
N GLU A 225 -3.86 -0.63 -0.49
CA GLU A 225 -2.54 -1.20 -0.22
C GLU A 225 -2.54 -2.70 -0.47
N ASP A 226 -1.41 -3.21 -0.96
CA ASP A 226 -1.16 -4.63 -1.17
C ASP A 226 0.30 -4.92 -0.80
N ASP A 227 0.53 -5.94 0.02
CA ASP A 227 1.87 -6.32 0.50
C ASP A 227 2.79 -6.75 -0.64
N ALA A 228 2.24 -7.22 -1.77
CA ALA A 228 3.02 -7.57 -2.95
C ALA A 228 3.84 -6.40 -3.51
N VAL A 229 3.41 -5.15 -3.28
CA VAL A 229 4.17 -3.94 -3.66
C VAL A 229 5.50 -3.89 -2.93
N HIS A 230 5.53 -4.24 -1.65
CA HIS A 230 6.73 -4.18 -0.79
C HIS A 230 7.65 -5.41 -0.95
N LEU A 231 7.17 -6.45 -1.63
CA LEU A 231 7.96 -7.64 -1.94
C LEU A 231 8.62 -7.56 -3.32
N ALA A 232 8.13 -6.69 -4.18
CA ALA A 232 8.57 -6.61 -5.57
C ALA A 232 10.05 -6.24 -5.74
N ASP A 233 10.59 -5.40 -4.85
CA ASP A 233 11.99 -4.95 -4.88
C ASP A 233 12.96 -5.91 -4.19
N GLN A 234 12.46 -6.97 -3.53
CA GLN A 234 13.27 -8.02 -2.90
C GLN A 234 13.81 -9.05 -3.89
N GLY A 235 13.45 -8.94 -5.16
CA GLY A 235 13.89 -9.82 -6.23
C GLY A 235 15.39 -9.73 -6.54
N ILE A 236 15.87 -10.70 -7.34
CA ILE A 236 17.22 -10.69 -7.85
C ILE A 236 17.38 -9.56 -8.85
N TYR A 237 18.31 -8.67 -8.57
CA TYR A 237 18.68 -7.60 -9.48
C TYR A 237 19.20 -8.17 -10.81
N PRO A 238 18.63 -7.79 -11.96
CA PRO A 238 19.05 -8.32 -13.24
C PRO A 238 20.44 -7.80 -13.63
N GLU A 239 21.28 -8.71 -14.11
CA GLU A 239 22.59 -8.34 -14.63
C GLU A 239 22.47 -7.36 -15.81
N GLU A 240 23.48 -6.50 -15.98
CA GLU A 240 23.52 -5.59 -17.11
C GLU A 240 23.73 -6.39 -18.39
N THR A 241 22.67 -6.49 -19.22
CA THR A 241 22.83 -7.05 -20.55
C THR A 241 23.62 -6.06 -21.41
N VAL A 242 24.86 -6.38 -21.69
CA VAL A 242 25.67 -5.64 -22.64
C VAL A 242 25.07 -5.85 -24.05
N ARG A 243 24.18 -4.95 -24.45
CA ARG A 243 23.53 -5.00 -25.78
C ARG A 243 24.48 -4.68 -26.93
N SER A 244 25.67 -4.19 -26.67
CA SER A 244 26.67 -3.87 -27.67
C SER A 244 27.97 -4.57 -27.33
N GLN A 245 28.29 -5.63 -28.05
CA GLN A 245 29.65 -6.10 -28.23
C GLN A 245 30.33 -5.25 -29.32
N LEU A 246 30.46 -3.96 -29.09
CA LEU A 246 31.48 -3.25 -29.83
C LEU A 246 32.80 -3.90 -29.47
N PRO A 247 33.64 -4.28 -30.45
CA PRO A 247 34.95 -4.82 -30.16
C PRO A 247 35.64 -3.87 -29.18
N GLY A 248 36.07 -4.40 -27.99
CA GLY A 248 36.86 -3.63 -27.05
C GLY A 248 38.06 -3.10 -27.78
N GLU A 249 38.46 -1.86 -27.47
CA GLU A 249 39.59 -1.11 -28.05
C GLU A 249 39.90 -1.49 -29.50
N VAL A 250 39.49 -0.63 -30.42
CA VAL A 250 40.05 -0.67 -31.76
C VAL A 250 41.57 -0.53 -31.60
N THR A 251 42.26 -1.66 -31.68
CA THR A 251 43.74 -1.67 -31.69
C THR A 251 44.12 -0.74 -32.83
N ARG A 252 44.74 0.41 -32.50
CA ARG A 252 45.23 1.34 -33.50
C ARG A 252 46.14 0.56 -34.44
N PRO A 253 45.88 0.61 -35.77
CA PRO A 253 46.76 -0.09 -36.68
C PRO A 253 48.18 0.42 -36.47
N VAL A 254 49.06 -0.47 -36.07
CA VAL A 254 50.50 -0.16 -35.94
C VAL A 254 51.06 -0.32 -37.35
N ILE A 255 51.56 0.78 -37.90
CA ILE A 255 52.27 0.75 -39.17
C ILE A 255 53.62 0.10 -38.89
N THR A 256 53.74 -1.17 -39.22
CA THR A 256 55.02 -1.90 -39.19
C THR A 256 55.58 -1.98 -40.59
N GLY A 257 56.81 -1.56 -40.78
CA GLY A 257 57.52 -1.72 -42.06
C GLY A 257 57.46 -0.52 -43.03
N LEU A 258 57.46 0.72 -42.51
CA LEU A 258 57.64 1.90 -43.33
C LEU A 258 59.03 1.87 -43.97
N ILE A 259 59.11 1.55 -45.26
CA ILE A 259 60.38 1.63 -46.02
C ILE A 259 60.37 2.94 -46.82
N VAL A 260 61.16 3.90 -46.37
CA VAL A 260 61.40 5.14 -47.15
C VAL A 260 62.50 4.87 -48.15
N ARG A 261 62.15 4.88 -49.46
CA ARG A 261 63.16 4.82 -50.53
C ARG A 261 63.34 6.23 -51.06
N SER A 262 64.56 6.73 -50.99
CA SER A 262 64.95 7.93 -51.72
C SER A 262 65.02 7.62 -53.23
N MET A 263 64.35 8.40 -54.06
CA MET A 263 64.58 8.33 -55.52
C MET A 263 65.85 9.06 -55.84
N PRO A 264 66.74 8.46 -56.66
CA PRO A 264 67.84 9.20 -57.22
C PRO A 264 67.32 10.26 -58.19
N GLY A 265 67.84 11.50 -58.08
CA GLY A 265 67.53 12.61 -58.97
C GLY A 265 68.13 12.48 -60.38
#